data_8490995d699144ae3c66f8682b853e26
#
_entry.id   8490995d699144ae3c66f8682b853e26
#
_cell.length_a   1.000
_cell.length_b   1.000
_cell.length_c   1.000
_cell.angle_alpha   90.00
_cell.angle_beta   90.00
_cell.angle_gamma   90.00
#
_symmetry.space_group_name_H-M   'P 1'
#
loop_
_entity.id
_entity.type
_entity.pdbx_description
1 polymer ?
#
loop_
_entity_poly.entity_id
_entity_poly.type
_entity_poly.pdbx_seq_one_letter_code
_entity_poly.pdbx_strand_id
1 'polypeptide(L)' 'MLSSAVKNIMIRVIKKRVTAGEELEDILSGYPKLSEEEKQELREELKENTTRA' A
#
# COMPACT_ATOMS: atom_id res chain seq x y z
N MET A 1 -8.55 -5.11 10.73
CA MET A 1 -8.48 -3.73 10.25
C MET A 1 -7.22 -3.05 10.72
N LEU A 2 -6.58 -2.32 9.84
CA LEU A 2 -5.33 -1.64 10.18
C LEU A 2 -5.62 -0.38 10.98
N SER A 3 -4.80 -0.11 11.97
CA SER A 3 -4.87 1.17 12.66
C SER A 3 -4.35 2.26 11.72
N SER A 4 -4.73 3.50 12.00
CA SER A 4 -4.29 4.61 11.16
C SER A 4 -2.76 4.73 11.14
N ALA A 5 -2.14 4.52 12.29
CA ALA A 5 -0.69 4.63 12.36
C ALA A 5 0.00 3.56 11.52
N VAL A 6 -0.48 2.32 11.64
CA VAL A 6 0.10 1.22 10.88
C VAL A 6 -0.15 1.41 9.39
N LYS A 7 -1.36 1.83 9.03
CA LYS A 7 -1.68 2.06 7.63
C LYS A 7 -0.77 3.14 7.03
N ASN A 8 -0.55 4.22 7.76
CA ASN A 8 0.31 5.28 7.27
C ASN A 8 1.73 4.82 7.06
N ILE A 9 2.24 4.02 7.99
CA ILE A 9 3.58 3.48 7.87
C ILE A 9 3.68 2.59 6.63
N MET A 10 2.69 1.72 6.44
CA MET A 10 2.69 0.82 5.30
C MET A 10 2.60 1.57 3.98
N ILE A 11 1.76 2.58 3.94
CA ILE A 11 1.62 3.38 2.73
C ILE A 11 2.95 4.03 2.37
N ARG A 12 3.64 4.55 3.37
CA ARG A 12 4.92 5.19 3.14
C ARG A 12 5.95 4.22 2.58
N VAL A 13 6.02 3.04 3.18
CA VAL A 13 6.96 2.01 2.74
C VAL A 13 6.62 1.53 1.34
N ILE A 14 5.35 1.23 1.10
CA ILE A 14 4.93 0.72 -0.20
C ILE A 14 5.13 1.77 -1.29
N LYS A 15 4.81 3.01 -0.99
CA LYS A 15 4.99 4.09 -1.95
C LYS A 15 6.45 4.21 -2.37
N LYS A 16 7.35 4.07 -1.40
CA LYS A 16 8.78 4.14 -1.67
C LYS A 16 9.21 3.00 -2.59
N ARG A 17 8.68 1.81 -2.37
CA ARG A 17 9.04 0.66 -3.20
C ARG A 17 8.46 0.79 -4.61
N VAL A 18 7.25 1.30 -4.72
CA VAL A 18 6.64 1.53 -6.03
C VAL A 18 7.47 2.56 -6.81
N THR A 19 7.92 3.60 -6.13
CA THR A 19 8.76 4.60 -6.76
C THR A 19 10.09 3.99 -7.23
N ALA A 20 10.56 2.97 -6.51
CA ALA A 20 11.79 2.28 -6.88
C ALA A 20 11.62 1.32 -8.05
N GLY A 21 10.40 1.15 -8.53
CA GLY A 21 10.16 0.31 -9.69
C GLY A 21 9.43 -0.99 -9.41
N GLU A 22 9.06 -1.26 -8.17
CA GLU A 22 8.32 -2.46 -7.83
C GLU A 22 6.84 -2.27 -8.13
N GLU A 23 6.17 -3.37 -8.42
CA GLU A 23 4.73 -3.31 -8.69
C GLU A 23 3.94 -3.43 -7.40
N LEU A 24 2.88 -2.64 -7.32
CA LEU A 24 2.03 -2.62 -6.13
C LEU A 24 1.48 -4.00 -5.79
N GLU A 25 1.01 -4.73 -6.79
CA GLU A 25 0.43 -6.05 -6.54
C GLU A 25 1.47 -7.02 -5.99
N ASP A 26 2.70 -6.94 -6.48
CA ASP A 26 3.77 -7.78 -5.96
C ASP A 26 4.07 -7.44 -4.50
N ILE A 27 4.08 -6.16 -4.19
CA ILE A 27 4.35 -5.73 -2.83
C ILE A 27 3.26 -6.24 -1.90
N LEU A 28 2.00 -6.09 -2.29
CA LEU A 28 0.89 -6.52 -1.46
C LEU A 28 0.87 -8.04 -1.30
N SER A 29 1.29 -8.77 -2.32
CA SER A 29 1.38 -10.22 -2.23
C SER A 29 2.36 -10.66 -1.17
N GLY A 30 3.34 -9.83 -0.87
CA GLY A 30 4.33 -10.14 0.15
C GLY A 30 3.84 -9.94 1.58
N TYR A 31 2.61 -9.49 1.75
CA TYR A 31 2.03 -9.27 3.08
C TYR A 31 0.89 -10.25 3.32
N PRO A 32 1.20 -11.49 3.71
CA PRO A 32 0.15 -12.50 3.87
C PRO A 32 -0.82 -12.23 5.02
N LYS A 33 -0.45 -11.35 5.94
CA LYS A 33 -1.31 -11.03 7.07
C LYS A 33 -2.39 -10.01 6.72
N LEU A 34 -2.32 -9.42 5.56
CA LEU A 34 -3.33 -8.44 5.15
C LEU A 34 -4.54 -9.16 4.56
N SER A 35 -5.72 -8.75 4.99
CA SER A 35 -6.95 -9.24 4.40
C SER A 35 -7.18 -8.54 3.07
N GLU A 36 -8.14 -9.06 2.30
CA GLU A 36 -8.49 -8.44 1.03
C GLU A 36 -8.96 -7.00 1.22
N GLU A 37 -9.71 -6.77 2.28
CA GLU A 37 -10.21 -5.44 2.57
C GLU A 37 -9.06 -4.49 2.87
N GLU A 38 -8.09 -4.96 3.63
CA GLU A 38 -6.95 -4.13 3.98
C GLU A 38 -6.11 -3.82 2.76
N LYS A 39 -5.92 -4.80 1.90
CA LYS A 39 -5.19 -4.57 0.65
C LYS A 39 -5.92 -3.56 -0.22
N GLN A 40 -7.24 -3.65 -0.24
CA GLN A 40 -8.05 -2.71 -1.01
C GLN A 40 -7.90 -1.29 -0.49
N GLU A 41 -7.90 -1.13 0.83
CA GLU A 41 -7.69 0.18 1.42
C GLU A 41 -6.34 0.76 1.02
N LEU A 42 -5.32 -0.06 1.06
CA LEU A 42 -3.98 0.40 0.69
C LEU A 42 -3.91 0.78 -0.78
N ARG A 43 -4.55 -0.01 -1.63
CA ARG A 43 -4.58 0.32 -3.06
C ARG A 43 -5.22 1.66 -3.31
N GLU A 44 -6.33 1.92 -2.64
CA GLU A 44 -7.05 3.17 -2.83
C GLU A 44 -6.26 4.36 -2.33
N GLU A 45 -5.62 4.20 -1.18
CA GLU A 45 -4.79 5.28 -0.65
C GLU A 45 -3.60 5.58 -1.55
N LEU A 46 -2.96 4.54 -2.03
CA LEU A 46 -1.82 4.70 -2.90
C LEU A 46 -2.21 5.27 -4.24
N LYS A 47 -3.36 4.88 -4.74
CA LYS A 47 -3.85 5.39 -6.01
C LYS A 47 -4.07 6.89 -5.92
N GLU A 48 -4.67 7.35 -4.82
CA GLU A 48 -4.88 8.77 -4.65
C GLU A 48 -3.56 9.53 -4.56
N ASN A 49 -2.59 8.93 -3.89
CA ASN A 49 -1.30 9.58 -3.71
C ASN A 49 -0.49 9.64 -5.00
N THR A 50 -0.65 8.64 -5.86
CA THR A 50 0.17 8.55 -7.06
C THR A 50 -0.45 9.22 -8.28
N THR A 51 -1.76 9.46 -8.26
CA THR A 51 -2.41 10.10 -9.39
C THR A 51 -2.24 11.60 -9.41
N ARG A 52 -1.56 12.14 -8.44
CA ARG A 52 -1.35 13.56 -8.32
C ARG A 52 -0.05 14.01 -8.94
N ALA A 53 0.36 13.43 -9.94
CA ALA A 53 1.63 13.77 -10.58
C ALA A 53 1.67 15.20 -11.10
#